data_881a49dec31dd569c30228d093767c87
#
_entry.id   881a49dec31dd569c30228d093767c87
#
_cell.length_a   1.000
_cell.length_b   1.000
_cell.length_c   1.000
_cell.angle_alpha   90.00
_cell.angle_beta   90.00
_cell.angle_gamma   90.00
#
_symmetry.space_group_name_H-M   'P 1'
#
loop_
_entity.id
_entity.type
_entity.pdbx_description
1 polymer ?
#
loop_
_entity_poly.entity_id
_entity_poly.type
_entity_poly.pdbx_seq_one_letter_code
_entity_poly.pdbx_strand_id
1 'polypeptide(L)'
;MRNYIVDSYEHGKEEDRLTTNNARKTEFITTTRIFDEMFDVKCKILDCAAGTGVYAFWFAGKGHDVTATDITPRHIDIINKKLATTEYSMDTAVLDATDLSIFEDGTFDVVLNMGPFYHLLTEEKRDKCLSECIRVVKKGGLLITAYIPRFSVFQHVVMGEEKYLDGALAKQLVETGVLRHDDEMCFWTDTYYATKEEMEQIYCNHNLIITDHFAQDGLAPLLAGKIDTWNEQQFKIWCDYHYSICREKSILGSSN
;
A
#
# COMPACT_ATOMS: atom_id res chain seq x y z
N MET A 1 12.26 -17.39 -13.96
CA MET A 1 13.00 -16.98 -12.74
C MET A 1 11.99 -17.00 -11.60
N ARG A 2 12.34 -17.53 -10.43
CA ARG A 2 11.43 -17.58 -9.26
C ARG A 2 11.11 -16.17 -8.81
N ASN A 3 9.84 -15.86 -8.56
CA ASN A 3 9.42 -14.56 -8.04
C ASN A 3 9.14 -14.69 -6.52
N TYR A 4 10.12 -14.30 -5.71
CA TYR A 4 10.04 -14.43 -4.24
C TYR A 4 8.91 -13.59 -3.62
N ILE A 5 8.50 -12.51 -4.28
CA ILE A 5 7.32 -11.72 -3.85
C ILE A 5 6.08 -12.58 -3.98
N VAL A 6 5.84 -13.17 -5.17
CA VAL A 6 4.70 -14.06 -5.40
C VAL A 6 4.72 -15.23 -4.40
N ASP A 7 5.88 -15.89 -4.22
CA ASP A 7 6.00 -17.00 -3.26
C ASP A 7 5.63 -16.58 -1.82
N SER A 8 6.04 -15.38 -1.39
CA SER A 8 5.71 -14.86 -0.06
C SER A 8 4.21 -14.66 0.13
N TYR A 9 3.53 -14.12 -0.88
CA TYR A 9 2.10 -13.84 -0.84
C TYR A 9 1.22 -15.07 -1.13
N GLU A 10 1.69 -16.05 -1.91
CA GLU A 10 0.97 -17.33 -2.11
C GLU A 10 0.76 -18.07 -0.78
N HIS A 11 1.65 -17.88 0.20
CA HIS A 11 1.56 -18.50 1.53
C HIS A 11 1.14 -17.54 2.63
N GLY A 12 1.01 -16.24 2.33
CA GLY A 12 0.64 -15.19 3.28
C GLY A 12 -0.83 -15.17 3.67
N LYS A 13 -1.15 -14.49 4.77
CA LYS A 13 -2.53 -14.25 5.26
C LYS A 13 -2.93 -12.79 5.01
N GLU A 14 -3.02 -12.39 3.73
CA GLU A 14 -3.41 -11.02 3.38
C GLU A 14 -4.93 -10.78 3.47
N GLU A 15 -5.75 -11.84 3.46
CA GLU A 15 -7.19 -11.76 3.28
C GLU A 15 -7.89 -10.87 4.32
N ASP A 16 -7.42 -10.92 5.57
CA ASP A 16 -8.00 -10.15 6.68
C ASP A 16 -7.04 -9.10 7.26
N ARG A 17 -5.94 -8.79 6.56
CA ARG A 17 -4.87 -7.94 7.11
C ARG A 17 -5.40 -6.63 7.70
N LEU A 18 -6.27 -5.93 6.99
CA LEU A 18 -6.81 -4.63 7.39
C LEU A 18 -8.01 -4.69 8.34
N THR A 19 -8.49 -5.89 8.67
CA THR A 19 -9.69 -6.08 9.49
C THR A 19 -9.46 -6.91 10.74
N THR A 20 -8.27 -7.49 10.93
CA THR A 20 -7.96 -8.46 12.00
C THR A 20 -8.10 -7.86 13.39
N ASN A 21 -7.62 -6.63 13.61
CA ASN A 21 -7.64 -5.96 14.91
C ASN A 21 -7.73 -4.44 14.75
N ASN A 22 -7.86 -3.72 15.86
CA ASN A 22 -8.04 -2.27 15.84
C ASN A 22 -6.84 -1.52 15.24
N ALA A 23 -5.61 -1.93 15.56
CA ALA A 23 -4.42 -1.28 15.05
C ALA A 23 -4.37 -1.37 13.50
N ARG A 24 -4.67 -2.55 12.94
CA ARG A 24 -4.73 -2.76 11.48
C ARG A 24 -5.90 -2.02 10.81
N LYS A 25 -7.05 -1.95 11.49
CA LYS A 25 -8.21 -1.18 10.99
C LYS A 25 -7.93 0.31 10.87
N THR A 26 -6.96 0.86 11.62
CA THR A 26 -6.61 2.29 11.53
C THR A 26 -6.20 2.66 10.11
N GLU A 27 -5.38 1.84 9.44
CA GLU A 27 -5.00 2.02 8.03
C GLU A 27 -6.22 2.14 7.11
N PHE A 28 -7.11 1.15 7.18
CA PHE A 28 -8.29 1.11 6.32
C PHE A 28 -9.25 2.29 6.57
N ILE A 29 -9.53 2.59 7.84
CA ILE A 29 -10.45 3.68 8.21
C ILE A 29 -9.91 5.04 7.78
N THR A 30 -8.62 5.30 8.02
CA THR A 30 -7.99 6.57 7.62
C THR A 30 -7.99 6.73 6.11
N THR A 31 -7.54 5.71 5.39
CA THR A 31 -7.43 5.73 3.93
C THR A 31 -8.80 5.91 3.27
N THR A 32 -9.82 5.17 3.72
CA THR A 32 -11.17 5.28 3.13
C THR A 32 -11.85 6.59 3.46
N ARG A 33 -11.59 7.20 4.62
CA ARG A 33 -12.07 8.57 4.92
C ARG A 33 -11.46 9.61 3.98
N ILE A 34 -10.17 9.47 3.66
CA ILE A 34 -9.50 10.35 2.70
C ILE A 34 -10.05 10.13 1.28
N PHE A 35 -10.29 8.88 0.91
CA PHE A 35 -10.92 8.57 -0.38
C PHE A 35 -12.34 9.14 -0.49
N ASP A 36 -13.13 9.12 0.59
CA ASP A 36 -14.44 9.77 0.63
C ASP A 36 -14.37 11.29 0.41
N GLU A 37 -13.25 11.95 0.79
CA GLU A 37 -13.01 13.36 0.49
C GLU A 37 -12.58 13.63 -0.96
N MET A 38 -11.85 12.67 -1.57
CA MET A 38 -11.27 12.82 -2.91
C MET A 38 -12.25 12.48 -4.04
N PHE A 39 -13.20 11.57 -3.80
CA PHE A 39 -14.02 10.97 -4.86
C PHE A 39 -15.52 11.22 -4.63
N ASP A 40 -16.01 12.33 -5.16
CA ASP A 40 -17.42 12.72 -5.13
C ASP A 40 -18.20 12.33 -6.39
N VAL A 41 -17.51 11.86 -7.44
CA VAL A 41 -18.07 11.42 -8.72
C VAL A 41 -17.62 10.01 -9.07
N LYS A 42 -18.42 9.32 -9.89
CA LYS A 42 -18.06 7.99 -10.37
C LYS A 42 -16.78 8.05 -11.22
N CYS A 43 -15.78 7.26 -10.86
CA CYS A 43 -14.48 7.15 -11.53
C CYS A 43 -14.27 5.74 -12.10
N LYS A 44 -13.43 5.64 -13.13
CA LYS A 44 -12.82 4.39 -13.58
C LYS A 44 -11.47 4.22 -12.89
N ILE A 45 -11.34 3.19 -12.08
CA ILE A 45 -10.23 2.99 -11.13
C ILE A 45 -9.46 1.71 -11.47
N LEU A 46 -8.14 1.81 -11.56
CA LEU A 46 -7.25 0.65 -11.52
C LEU A 46 -6.69 0.49 -10.11
N ASP A 47 -6.99 -0.63 -9.45
CA ASP A 47 -6.29 -1.06 -8.24
C ASP A 47 -5.14 -1.99 -8.68
N CYS A 48 -3.95 -1.39 -8.79
CA CYS A 48 -2.75 -2.04 -9.27
C CYS A 48 -2.02 -2.72 -8.12
N ALA A 49 -2.06 -4.04 -8.04
CA ALA A 49 -1.70 -4.90 -6.91
C ALA A 49 -2.71 -4.82 -5.75
N ALA A 50 -3.93 -5.17 -6.10
CA ALA A 50 -5.09 -5.09 -5.21
C ALA A 50 -5.04 -6.04 -4.00
N GLY A 51 -4.05 -6.96 -3.94
CA GLY A 51 -4.02 -8.02 -2.93
C GLY A 51 -5.32 -8.83 -3.00
N THR A 52 -5.98 -8.98 -1.88
CA THR A 52 -7.28 -9.67 -1.81
C THR A 52 -8.49 -8.76 -2.04
N GLY A 53 -8.25 -7.55 -2.57
CA GLY A 53 -9.26 -6.63 -3.09
C GLY A 53 -9.91 -5.69 -2.08
N VAL A 54 -9.31 -5.44 -0.91
CA VAL A 54 -9.95 -4.66 0.15
C VAL A 54 -10.39 -3.28 -0.35
N TYR A 55 -9.51 -2.52 -0.99
CA TYR A 55 -9.86 -1.22 -1.56
C TYR A 55 -10.69 -1.35 -2.83
N ALA A 56 -10.41 -2.34 -3.70
CA ALA A 56 -11.21 -2.60 -4.89
C ALA A 56 -12.69 -2.82 -4.56
N PHE A 57 -13.00 -3.66 -3.56
CA PHE A 57 -14.37 -3.87 -3.10
C PHE A 57 -14.98 -2.62 -2.45
N TRP A 58 -14.20 -1.84 -1.71
CA TRP A 58 -14.67 -0.59 -1.14
C TRP A 58 -15.12 0.39 -2.25
N PHE A 59 -14.30 0.58 -3.29
CA PHE A 59 -14.65 1.43 -4.43
C PHE A 59 -15.83 0.89 -5.23
N ALA A 60 -15.89 -0.42 -5.49
CA ALA A 60 -17.03 -1.04 -6.16
C ALA A 60 -18.33 -0.83 -5.36
N GLY A 61 -18.27 -0.94 -4.02
CA GLY A 61 -19.39 -0.64 -3.12
C GLY A 61 -19.85 0.82 -3.13
N LYS A 62 -18.99 1.76 -3.53
CA LYS A 62 -19.31 3.17 -3.77
C LYS A 62 -19.82 3.44 -5.20
N GLY A 63 -19.86 2.42 -6.06
CA GLY A 63 -20.38 2.52 -7.42
C GLY A 63 -19.37 2.95 -8.48
N HIS A 64 -18.08 2.95 -8.16
CA HIS A 64 -17.02 3.18 -9.14
C HIS A 64 -16.87 1.99 -10.10
N ASP A 65 -16.28 2.23 -11.28
CA ASP A 65 -15.90 1.21 -12.26
C ASP A 65 -14.47 0.75 -11.95
N VAL A 66 -14.31 -0.46 -11.41
CA VAL A 66 -13.06 -0.93 -10.85
C VAL A 66 -12.47 -2.05 -11.69
N THR A 67 -11.19 -1.95 -11.97
CA THR A 67 -10.33 -3.03 -12.45
C THR A 67 -9.30 -3.35 -11.37
N ALA A 68 -9.26 -4.59 -10.88
CA ALA A 68 -8.32 -5.05 -9.86
C ALA A 68 -7.28 -5.98 -10.49
N THR A 69 -6.00 -5.66 -10.31
CA THR A 69 -4.90 -6.50 -10.80
C THR A 69 -3.95 -6.86 -9.67
N ASP A 70 -3.29 -8.01 -9.76
CA ASP A 70 -2.25 -8.43 -8.83
C ASP A 70 -1.30 -9.41 -9.53
N ILE A 71 -0.03 -9.42 -9.15
CA ILE A 71 0.95 -10.35 -9.70
C ILE A 71 0.76 -11.77 -9.15
N THR A 72 0.09 -11.93 -8.01
CA THR A 72 -0.15 -13.19 -7.31
C THR A 72 -1.47 -13.81 -7.77
N PRO A 73 -1.47 -14.93 -8.50
CA PRO A 73 -2.70 -15.57 -9.00
C PRO A 73 -3.71 -15.88 -7.89
N ARG A 74 -3.24 -16.32 -6.72
CA ARG A 74 -4.10 -16.59 -5.56
C ARG A 74 -4.91 -15.38 -5.12
N HIS A 75 -4.35 -14.18 -5.19
CA HIS A 75 -5.08 -12.96 -4.82
C HIS A 75 -6.25 -12.72 -5.77
N ILE A 76 -6.02 -12.85 -7.06
CA ILE A 76 -7.09 -12.71 -8.08
C ILE A 76 -8.15 -13.79 -7.91
N ASP A 77 -7.75 -15.03 -7.60
CA ASP A 77 -8.72 -16.11 -7.29
C ASP A 77 -9.58 -15.78 -6.07
N ILE A 78 -9.01 -15.16 -5.03
CA ILE A 78 -9.76 -14.72 -3.85
C ILE A 78 -10.74 -13.62 -4.22
N ILE A 79 -10.31 -12.61 -5.00
CA ILE A 79 -11.20 -11.54 -5.48
C ILE A 79 -12.37 -12.16 -6.26
N ASN A 80 -12.10 -13.06 -7.22
CA ASN A 80 -13.13 -13.67 -8.04
C ASN A 80 -14.12 -14.52 -7.23
N LYS A 81 -13.65 -15.23 -6.19
CA LYS A 81 -14.52 -15.97 -5.27
C LYS A 81 -15.42 -15.01 -4.46
N LYS A 82 -14.89 -13.89 -3.99
CA LYS A 82 -15.68 -12.86 -3.28
C LYS A 82 -16.71 -12.25 -4.23
N LEU A 83 -16.33 -11.90 -5.47
CA LEU A 83 -17.26 -11.37 -6.49
C LEU A 83 -18.44 -12.29 -6.75
N ALA A 84 -18.22 -13.59 -6.82
CA ALA A 84 -19.28 -14.57 -7.03
C ALA A 84 -20.37 -14.59 -5.93
N THR A 85 -20.10 -13.95 -4.78
CA THR A 85 -21.02 -13.88 -3.62
C THR A 85 -21.52 -12.46 -3.34
N THR A 86 -21.21 -11.49 -4.20
CA THR A 86 -21.61 -10.09 -4.06
C THR A 86 -22.39 -9.63 -5.28
N GLU A 87 -23.06 -8.48 -5.18
CA GLU A 87 -23.71 -7.80 -6.31
C GLU A 87 -22.75 -6.89 -7.10
N TYR A 88 -21.49 -6.81 -6.67
CA TYR A 88 -20.48 -5.98 -7.32
C TYR A 88 -19.96 -6.63 -8.59
N SER A 89 -19.56 -5.79 -9.54
CA SER A 89 -18.88 -6.20 -10.76
C SER A 89 -17.57 -5.42 -10.86
N MET A 90 -16.48 -6.12 -11.14
CA MET A 90 -15.20 -5.52 -11.48
C MET A 90 -14.42 -6.45 -12.40
N ASP A 91 -13.57 -5.88 -13.25
CA ASP A 91 -12.62 -6.63 -14.05
C ASP A 91 -11.43 -7.06 -13.19
N THR A 92 -10.90 -8.25 -13.44
CA THR A 92 -9.73 -8.76 -12.72
C THR A 92 -8.70 -9.34 -13.66
N ALA A 93 -7.41 -9.16 -13.37
CA ALA A 93 -6.34 -9.78 -14.15
C ALA A 93 -5.10 -10.06 -13.30
N VAL A 94 -4.37 -11.14 -13.63
CA VAL A 94 -3.03 -11.40 -13.09
C VAL A 94 -2.04 -10.60 -13.91
N LEU A 95 -1.45 -9.54 -13.33
CA LEU A 95 -0.53 -8.62 -14.01
C LEU A 95 0.62 -8.19 -13.10
N ASP A 96 1.78 -7.95 -13.71
CA ASP A 96 2.90 -7.25 -13.08
C ASP A 96 2.71 -5.74 -13.24
N ALA A 97 2.79 -4.98 -12.15
CA ALA A 97 2.67 -3.52 -12.16
C ALA A 97 3.72 -2.80 -13.02
N THR A 98 4.80 -3.49 -13.39
CA THR A 98 5.80 -2.99 -14.34
C THR A 98 5.44 -3.20 -15.81
N ASP A 99 4.31 -3.85 -16.09
CA ASP A 99 3.81 -4.09 -17.45
C ASP A 99 2.27 -4.07 -17.47
N LEU A 100 1.72 -2.89 -17.70
CA LEU A 100 0.29 -2.64 -17.86
C LEU A 100 -0.11 -2.49 -19.33
N SER A 101 0.66 -3.07 -20.27
CA SER A 101 0.51 -2.92 -21.72
C SER A 101 -0.83 -3.38 -22.29
N ILE A 102 -1.61 -4.18 -21.53
CA ILE A 102 -2.98 -4.55 -21.92
C ILE A 102 -3.96 -3.38 -21.85
N PHE A 103 -3.61 -2.30 -21.15
CA PHE A 103 -4.43 -1.10 -21.04
C PHE A 103 -3.91 0.00 -21.97
N GLU A 104 -4.82 0.69 -22.63
CA GLU A 104 -4.50 1.87 -23.44
C GLU A 104 -4.09 3.06 -22.57
N ASP A 105 -3.36 4.01 -23.16
CA ASP A 105 -2.97 5.25 -22.50
C ASP A 105 -4.20 6.03 -22.03
N GLY A 106 -4.14 6.58 -20.83
CA GLY A 106 -5.22 7.40 -20.29
C GLY A 106 -6.56 6.68 -20.13
N THR A 107 -6.54 5.40 -19.78
CA THR A 107 -7.75 4.57 -19.58
C THR A 107 -8.48 4.92 -18.28
N PHE A 108 -7.73 5.18 -17.18
CA PHE A 108 -8.27 5.29 -15.83
C PHE A 108 -8.29 6.73 -15.33
N ASP A 109 -9.33 7.08 -14.57
CA ASP A 109 -9.39 8.36 -13.84
C ASP A 109 -8.46 8.34 -12.62
N VAL A 110 -8.32 7.15 -12.00
CA VAL A 110 -7.50 6.92 -10.80
C VAL A 110 -6.72 5.62 -10.95
N VAL A 111 -5.46 5.63 -10.53
CA VAL A 111 -4.63 4.44 -10.39
C VAL A 111 -4.14 4.35 -8.95
N LEU A 112 -4.45 3.24 -8.28
CA LEU A 112 -3.89 2.90 -6.97
C LEU A 112 -2.64 2.04 -7.17
N ASN A 113 -1.51 2.52 -6.71
CA ASN A 113 -0.24 1.80 -6.66
C ASN A 113 0.18 1.64 -5.19
N MET A 114 -0.63 0.89 -4.43
CA MET A 114 -0.52 0.83 -2.96
C MET A 114 0.20 -0.43 -2.46
N GLY A 115 0.84 -1.18 -3.35
CA GLY A 115 1.56 -2.42 -3.03
C GLY A 115 2.90 -2.57 -3.74
N PRO A 116 2.95 -2.42 -5.07
CA PRO A 116 4.12 -2.83 -5.86
C PRO A 116 5.38 -2.04 -5.53
N PHE A 117 5.23 -0.72 -5.33
CA PHE A 117 6.36 0.20 -5.29
C PHE A 117 7.43 -0.19 -4.26
N TYR A 118 7.02 -0.57 -3.07
CA TYR A 118 7.97 -0.96 -2.02
C TYR A 118 8.50 -2.40 -2.17
N HIS A 119 8.04 -3.18 -3.16
CA HIS A 119 8.63 -4.49 -3.49
C HIS A 119 9.60 -4.43 -4.68
N LEU A 120 9.77 -3.27 -5.29
CA LEU A 120 10.66 -3.08 -6.43
C LEU A 120 12.02 -2.53 -5.96
N LEU A 121 12.99 -3.43 -5.74
CA LEU A 121 14.28 -3.09 -5.12
C LEU A 121 15.14 -2.14 -5.95
N THR A 122 15.04 -2.16 -7.28
CA THR A 122 15.87 -1.33 -8.16
C THR A 122 15.12 -0.09 -8.63
N GLU A 123 15.85 1.01 -8.76
CA GLU A 123 15.31 2.26 -9.29
C GLU A 123 14.67 2.05 -10.66
N GLU A 124 15.32 1.31 -11.57
CA GLU A 124 14.80 0.99 -12.90
C GLU A 124 13.40 0.33 -12.84
N LYS A 125 13.19 -0.61 -11.94
CA LYS A 125 11.88 -1.27 -11.79
C LYS A 125 10.83 -0.33 -11.22
N ARG A 126 11.20 0.50 -10.24
CA ARG A 126 10.29 1.51 -9.66
C ARG A 126 9.90 2.55 -10.72
N ASP A 127 10.87 3.00 -11.49
CA ASP A 127 10.67 3.94 -12.60
C ASP A 127 9.73 3.35 -13.67
N LYS A 128 9.95 2.09 -14.04
CA LYS A 128 9.09 1.38 -14.99
C LYS A 128 7.65 1.24 -14.47
N CYS A 129 7.46 0.83 -13.21
CA CYS A 129 6.15 0.72 -12.59
C CYS A 129 5.44 2.08 -12.57
N LEU A 130 6.13 3.12 -12.14
CA LEU A 130 5.56 4.47 -12.08
C LEU A 130 5.20 4.99 -13.48
N SER A 131 6.07 4.77 -14.46
CA SER A 131 5.82 5.15 -15.86
C SER A 131 4.59 4.46 -16.45
N GLU A 132 4.40 3.17 -16.17
CA GLU A 132 3.19 2.44 -16.58
C GLU A 132 1.93 2.99 -15.90
N CYS A 133 1.98 3.24 -14.59
CA CYS A 133 0.86 3.87 -13.87
C CYS A 133 0.52 5.26 -14.45
N ILE A 134 1.54 6.08 -14.76
CA ILE A 134 1.35 7.40 -15.37
C ILE A 134 0.78 7.29 -16.79
N ARG A 135 1.20 6.30 -17.57
CA ARG A 135 0.71 6.08 -18.93
C ARG A 135 -0.78 5.74 -18.94
N VAL A 136 -1.21 4.86 -18.05
CA VAL A 136 -2.61 4.37 -18.03
C VAL A 136 -3.57 5.31 -17.31
N VAL A 137 -3.08 6.23 -16.46
CA VAL A 137 -3.93 7.26 -15.85
C VAL A 137 -4.18 8.40 -16.85
N LYS A 138 -5.40 8.95 -16.86
CA LYS A 138 -5.74 10.11 -17.69
C LYS A 138 -4.92 11.34 -17.31
N LYS A 139 -4.70 12.21 -18.26
CA LYS A 139 -4.12 13.53 -17.99
C LYS A 139 -5.03 14.29 -17.00
N GLY A 140 -4.46 14.69 -15.86
CA GLY A 140 -5.20 15.33 -14.77
C GLY A 140 -5.93 14.35 -13.88
N GLY A 141 -5.79 13.04 -14.09
CA GLY A 141 -6.24 12.00 -13.17
C GLY A 141 -5.34 11.87 -11.95
N LEU A 142 -5.68 10.96 -11.04
CA LEU A 142 -4.95 10.76 -9.79
C LEU A 142 -4.15 9.46 -9.81
N LEU A 143 -2.91 9.54 -9.36
CA LEU A 143 -2.08 8.40 -9.02
C LEU A 143 -1.83 8.40 -7.51
N ILE A 144 -2.26 7.34 -6.84
CA ILE A 144 -2.10 7.17 -5.39
C ILE A 144 -1.08 6.07 -5.13
N THR A 145 0.03 6.41 -4.49
CA THR A 145 1.12 5.47 -4.22
C THR A 145 1.37 5.35 -2.73
N ALA A 146 1.43 4.13 -2.21
CA ALA A 146 1.89 3.88 -0.85
C ALA A 146 3.39 3.55 -0.85
N TYR A 147 4.07 3.93 0.22
CA TYR A 147 5.43 3.54 0.52
C TYR A 147 5.60 3.27 2.02
N ILE A 148 6.59 2.47 2.39
CA ILE A 148 6.91 2.19 3.79
C ILE A 148 8.05 3.10 4.22
N PRO A 149 7.86 3.96 5.25
CA PRO A 149 8.90 4.88 5.69
C PRO A 149 10.12 4.18 6.26
N ARG A 150 11.30 4.54 5.76
CA ARG A 150 12.58 3.93 6.10
C ARG A 150 12.87 3.93 7.59
N PHE A 151 12.58 5.02 8.27
CA PHE A 151 13.01 5.20 9.65
C PHE A 151 12.03 4.63 10.69
N SER A 152 10.85 4.16 10.29
CA SER A 152 9.90 3.53 11.20
C SER A 152 10.01 2.00 11.25
N VAL A 153 10.57 1.38 10.21
CA VAL A 153 10.57 -0.08 10.06
C VAL A 153 11.37 -0.79 11.15
N PHE A 154 12.56 -0.28 11.48
CA PHE A 154 13.40 -0.93 12.49
C PHE A 154 12.71 -0.98 13.86
N GLN A 155 12.10 0.13 14.31
CA GLN A 155 11.35 0.19 15.56
C GLN A 155 10.20 -0.81 15.56
N HIS A 156 9.47 -0.90 14.46
CA HIS A 156 8.35 -1.84 14.34
C HIS A 156 8.81 -3.30 14.46
N VAL A 157 9.88 -3.65 13.76
CA VAL A 157 10.41 -5.03 13.73
C VAL A 157 10.95 -5.48 15.08
N VAL A 158 11.74 -4.63 15.76
CA VAL A 158 12.29 -4.98 17.07
C VAL A 158 11.24 -5.05 18.18
N MET A 159 10.14 -4.32 18.04
CA MET A 159 9.00 -4.46 18.96
C MET A 159 8.26 -5.79 18.80
N GLY A 160 8.33 -6.39 17.62
CA GLY A 160 7.78 -7.72 17.36
C GLY A 160 8.70 -8.84 17.85
N GLU A 161 9.97 -8.79 17.51
CA GLU A 161 10.95 -9.83 17.84
C GLU A 161 12.34 -9.23 18.14
N GLU A 162 12.81 -9.38 19.38
CA GLU A 162 14.10 -8.84 19.84
C GLU A 162 15.32 -9.36 19.05
N LYS A 163 15.23 -10.51 18.38
CA LYS A 163 16.32 -11.04 17.56
C LYS A 163 16.76 -10.08 16.45
N TYR A 164 15.84 -9.19 16.01
CA TYR A 164 16.11 -8.18 14.99
C TYR A 164 16.75 -6.90 15.56
N LEU A 165 17.01 -6.82 16.87
CA LEU A 165 17.78 -5.76 17.48
C LEU A 165 19.28 -5.95 17.16
N ASP A 166 19.62 -5.80 15.89
CA ASP A 166 20.93 -6.03 15.32
C ASP A 166 21.51 -4.76 14.68
N GLY A 167 22.77 -4.48 14.97
CA GLY A 167 23.42 -3.25 14.51
C GLY A 167 23.72 -3.23 13.02
N ALA A 168 23.95 -4.37 12.38
CA ALA A 168 24.17 -4.46 10.94
C ALA A 168 22.87 -4.26 10.18
N LEU A 169 21.75 -4.88 10.65
CA LEU A 169 20.42 -4.66 10.11
C LEU A 169 20.00 -3.19 10.24
N ALA A 170 20.19 -2.58 11.42
CA ALA A 170 19.87 -1.18 11.63
C ALA A 170 20.63 -0.26 10.66
N LYS A 171 21.94 -0.51 10.49
CA LYS A 171 22.76 0.25 9.56
C LYS A 171 22.32 0.06 8.11
N GLN A 172 22.07 -1.17 7.68
CA GLN A 172 21.58 -1.49 6.33
C GLN A 172 20.27 -0.73 6.02
N LEU A 173 19.28 -0.81 6.91
CA LEU A 173 18.00 -0.13 6.72
C LEU A 173 18.14 1.39 6.64
N VAL A 174 18.97 2.00 7.50
CA VAL A 174 19.19 3.45 7.49
C VAL A 174 19.92 3.90 6.22
N GLU A 175 20.98 3.20 5.81
CA GLU A 175 21.84 3.61 4.70
C GLU A 175 21.22 3.33 3.33
N THR A 176 20.56 2.17 3.17
CA THR A 176 20.09 1.70 1.86
C THR A 176 18.57 1.71 1.72
N GLY A 177 17.84 1.54 2.80
CA GLY A 177 16.40 1.28 2.78
C GLY A 177 16.02 -0.03 2.10
N VAL A 178 16.95 -0.95 1.86
CA VAL A 178 16.71 -2.19 1.12
C VAL A 178 16.85 -3.39 2.04
N LEU A 179 15.86 -4.27 2.01
CA LEU A 179 15.87 -5.60 2.60
C LEU A 179 15.66 -6.62 1.47
N ARG A 180 16.50 -7.65 1.40
CA ARG A 180 16.39 -8.72 0.41
C ARG A 180 15.92 -10.01 1.08
N HIS A 181 15.20 -10.83 0.32
CA HIS A 181 14.71 -12.13 0.80
C HIS A 181 15.85 -13.09 1.23
N ASP A 182 17.07 -12.90 0.73
CA ASP A 182 18.25 -13.70 1.04
C ASP A 182 19.19 -13.05 2.09
N ASP A 183 18.82 -11.90 2.64
CA ASP A 183 19.52 -11.30 3.77
C ASP A 183 19.36 -12.19 5.03
N GLU A 184 20.44 -12.38 5.80
CA GLU A 184 20.45 -13.22 7.01
C GLU A 184 19.37 -12.79 8.02
N MET A 185 19.14 -11.48 8.14
CA MET A 185 18.16 -10.88 9.05
C MET A 185 16.87 -10.47 8.33
N CYS A 186 16.53 -11.13 7.22
CA CYS A 186 15.28 -10.86 6.53
C CYS A 186 14.07 -11.23 7.41
N PHE A 187 13.18 -10.27 7.64
CA PHE A 187 11.97 -10.45 8.45
C PHE A 187 10.68 -10.46 7.62
N TRP A 188 10.78 -10.26 6.33
CA TRP A 188 9.61 -10.27 5.44
C TRP A 188 9.99 -10.83 4.05
N THR A 189 10.22 -9.97 3.06
CA THR A 189 10.59 -10.31 1.69
C THR A 189 11.37 -9.16 1.06
N ASP A 190 11.65 -9.20 -0.23
CA ASP A 190 12.26 -8.10 -0.95
C ASP A 190 11.48 -6.80 -0.73
N THR A 191 12.10 -5.82 -0.08
CA THR A 191 11.43 -4.57 0.29
C THR A 191 12.35 -3.37 0.18
N TYR A 192 11.82 -2.28 -0.36
CA TYR A 192 12.43 -0.96 -0.41
C TYR A 192 11.68 -0.01 0.53
N TYR A 193 12.36 0.47 1.54
CA TYR A 193 11.88 1.46 2.50
C TYR A 193 12.36 2.84 2.06
N ALA A 194 11.43 3.73 1.75
CA ALA A 194 11.75 5.06 1.23
C ALA A 194 11.71 6.14 2.33
N THR A 195 12.47 7.22 2.14
CA THR A 195 12.20 8.46 2.86
C THR A 195 11.16 9.29 2.12
N LYS A 196 10.53 10.21 2.85
CA LYS A 196 9.59 11.16 2.25
C LYS A 196 10.25 11.97 1.13
N GLU A 197 11.48 12.43 1.36
CA GLU A 197 12.26 13.23 0.43
C GLU A 197 12.61 12.44 -0.85
N GLU A 198 12.92 11.14 -0.72
CA GLU A 198 13.14 10.27 -1.86
C GLU A 198 11.87 10.12 -2.70
N MET A 199 10.72 9.95 -2.07
CA MET A 199 9.44 9.86 -2.78
C MET A 199 9.08 11.17 -3.48
N GLU A 200 9.26 12.32 -2.81
CA GLU A 200 9.05 13.63 -3.41
C GLU A 200 9.96 13.84 -4.63
N GLN A 201 11.23 13.42 -4.56
CA GLN A 201 12.15 13.51 -5.68
C GLN A 201 11.76 12.59 -6.85
N ILE A 202 11.34 11.37 -6.57
CA ILE A 202 10.84 10.43 -7.59
C ILE A 202 9.65 11.04 -8.33
N TYR A 203 8.68 11.58 -7.63
CA TYR A 203 7.51 12.20 -8.25
C TYR A 203 7.87 13.46 -9.07
N CYS A 204 8.79 14.28 -8.55
CA CYS A 204 9.30 15.45 -9.27
C CYS A 204 9.97 15.06 -10.58
N ASN A 205 10.78 14.00 -10.60
CA ASN A 205 11.44 13.48 -11.79
C ASN A 205 10.45 13.02 -12.87
N HIS A 206 9.26 12.60 -12.48
CA HIS A 206 8.16 12.22 -13.39
C HIS A 206 7.19 13.37 -13.70
N ASN A 207 7.50 14.61 -13.30
CA ASN A 207 6.64 15.79 -13.46
C ASN A 207 5.25 15.63 -12.80
N LEU A 208 5.15 14.85 -11.74
CA LEU A 208 3.94 14.72 -10.95
C LEU A 208 3.83 15.85 -9.91
N ILE A 209 2.61 16.28 -9.65
CA ILE A 209 2.29 17.26 -8.61
C ILE A 209 1.69 16.51 -7.42
N ILE A 210 2.34 16.60 -6.26
CA ILE A 210 1.81 16.04 -5.03
C ILE A 210 0.64 16.91 -4.58
N THR A 211 -0.56 16.36 -4.55
CA THR A 211 -1.78 17.04 -4.14
C THR A 211 -2.15 16.76 -2.68
N ASP A 212 -1.78 15.59 -2.17
CA ASP A 212 -1.95 15.22 -0.77
C ASP A 212 -0.84 14.24 -0.34
N HIS A 213 -0.56 14.19 0.96
CA HIS A 213 0.38 13.26 1.55
C HIS A 213 -0.02 12.97 3.01
N PHE A 214 -0.32 11.74 3.32
CA PHE A 214 -0.84 11.35 4.63
C PHE A 214 -0.30 10.00 5.10
N ALA A 215 -0.23 9.83 6.42
CA ALA A 215 0.07 8.56 7.06
C ALA A 215 -1.22 7.73 7.20
N GLN A 216 -1.23 6.51 6.67
CA GLN A 216 -2.40 5.64 6.69
C GLN A 216 -2.70 5.12 8.09
N ASP A 217 -1.70 4.70 8.84
CA ASP A 217 -1.83 4.11 10.17
C ASP A 217 -1.02 4.82 11.27
N GLY A 218 -0.06 5.69 10.90
CA GLY A 218 0.73 6.48 11.82
C GLY A 218 1.47 5.63 12.84
N LEU A 219 1.23 5.87 14.11
CA LEU A 219 1.84 5.12 15.20
C LEU A 219 1.04 3.87 15.61
N ALA A 220 -0.07 3.54 14.92
CA ALA A 220 -0.90 2.42 15.30
C ALA A 220 -0.15 1.08 15.36
N PRO A 221 0.76 0.75 14.42
CA PRO A 221 1.53 -0.50 14.51
C PRO A 221 2.39 -0.60 15.78
N LEU A 222 3.04 0.50 16.20
CA LEU A 222 3.87 0.53 17.42
C LEU A 222 3.03 0.46 18.70
N LEU A 223 1.81 0.96 18.66
CA LEU A 223 0.88 1.00 19.79
C LEU A 223 -0.14 -0.14 19.77
N ALA A 224 0.01 -1.12 18.88
CA ALA A 224 -0.97 -2.19 18.64
C ALA A 224 -1.37 -2.90 19.92
N GLY A 225 -0.40 -3.29 20.75
CA GLY A 225 -0.66 -3.96 22.03
C GLY A 225 -1.59 -3.18 22.98
N LYS A 226 -1.72 -1.86 22.82
CA LYS A 226 -2.64 -1.03 23.57
C LYS A 226 -3.94 -0.77 22.81
N ILE A 227 -3.85 -0.40 21.54
CA ILE A 227 -5.00 -0.06 20.67
C ILE A 227 -5.96 -1.25 20.56
N ASP A 228 -5.44 -2.47 20.49
CA ASP A 228 -6.23 -3.69 20.35
C ASP A 228 -7.01 -4.05 21.62
N THR A 229 -6.68 -3.46 22.78
CA THR A 229 -7.46 -3.63 24.03
C THR A 229 -8.62 -2.65 24.16
N TRP A 230 -8.74 -1.65 23.28
CA TRP A 230 -9.77 -0.62 23.39
C TRP A 230 -11.13 -1.11 22.92
N ASN A 231 -12.16 -0.63 23.61
CA ASN A 231 -13.54 -0.80 23.16
C ASN A 231 -13.81 0.11 21.93
N GLU A 232 -14.96 -0.07 21.30
CA GLU A 232 -15.36 0.62 20.08
C GLU A 232 -15.33 2.16 20.22
N GLN A 233 -15.80 2.70 21.35
CA GLN A 233 -15.79 4.15 21.60
C GLN A 233 -14.37 4.69 21.73
N GLN A 234 -13.49 4.00 22.45
CA GLN A 234 -12.09 4.38 22.62
C GLN A 234 -11.35 4.30 21.28
N PHE A 235 -11.60 3.26 20.52
CA PHE A 235 -11.00 3.10 19.20
C PHE A 235 -11.49 4.18 18.21
N LYS A 236 -12.78 4.55 18.27
CA LYS A 236 -13.28 5.68 17.48
C LYS A 236 -12.55 6.99 17.79
N ILE A 237 -12.31 7.30 19.07
CA ILE A 237 -11.54 8.49 19.48
C ILE A 237 -10.13 8.46 18.88
N TRP A 238 -9.48 7.29 18.89
CA TRP A 238 -8.17 7.12 18.25
C TRP A 238 -8.21 7.39 16.76
N CYS A 239 -9.16 6.80 16.02
CA CYS A 239 -9.30 7.01 14.58
C CYS A 239 -9.55 8.49 14.24
N ASP A 240 -10.39 9.18 15.02
CA ASP A 240 -10.68 10.60 14.81
C ASP A 240 -9.44 11.46 15.10
N TYR A 241 -8.70 11.15 16.16
CA TYR A 241 -7.43 11.81 16.47
C TYR A 241 -6.39 11.58 15.36
N HIS A 242 -6.15 10.32 15.00
CA HIS A 242 -5.18 9.98 13.95
C HIS A 242 -5.53 10.69 12.63
N TYR A 243 -6.79 10.63 12.22
CA TYR A 243 -7.25 11.32 11.01
C TYR A 243 -6.98 12.83 11.05
N SER A 244 -7.13 13.47 12.21
CA SER A 244 -6.88 14.91 12.37
C SER A 244 -5.42 15.31 12.20
N ILE A 245 -4.48 14.37 12.38
CA ILE A 245 -3.04 14.62 12.32
C ILE A 245 -2.31 13.82 11.22
N CYS A 246 -3.01 12.99 10.45
CA CYS A 246 -2.36 12.10 9.48
C CYS A 246 -1.59 12.84 8.36
N ARG A 247 -1.90 14.13 8.13
CA ARG A 247 -1.20 14.99 7.16
C ARG A 247 -0.07 15.82 7.79
N GLU A 248 0.14 15.72 9.10
CA GLU A 248 1.23 16.43 9.78
C GLU A 248 2.59 15.84 9.41
N LYS A 249 3.54 16.72 9.04
CA LYS A 249 4.87 16.31 8.54
C LYS A 249 5.63 15.41 9.51
N SER A 250 5.43 15.61 10.82
CA SER A 250 6.06 14.78 11.87
C SER A 250 5.55 13.35 11.89
N ILE A 251 4.36 13.11 11.38
CA ILE A 251 3.73 11.78 11.31
C ILE A 251 4.07 11.06 10.00
N LEU A 252 4.23 11.79 8.88
CA LEU A 252 4.51 11.21 7.54
C LEU A 252 5.79 10.38 7.46
N GLY A 253 6.75 10.57 8.36
CA GLY A 253 7.96 9.77 8.46
C GLY A 253 7.89 8.64 9.50
N SER A 254 6.76 8.47 10.18
CA SER A 254 6.62 7.54 11.30
C SER A 254 5.97 6.21 10.90
N SER A 255 5.21 6.18 9.81
CA SER A 255 4.62 4.97 9.26
C SER A 255 4.08 5.18 7.84
N ASN A 256 3.47 4.13 7.28
CA ASN A 256 2.87 4.12 5.93
C ASN A 256 1.79 5.17 5.72
#